data_3d5aef131f3b65354f33df5d66e18524
#
_entry.id   3d5aef131f3b65354f33df5d66e18524
#
_cell.length_a   1.000
_cell.length_b   1.000
_cell.length_c   1.000
_cell.angle_alpha   90.00
_cell.angle_beta   90.00
_cell.angle_gamma   90.00
#
_symmetry.space_group_name_H-M   'P 1'
#
loop_
_entity.id
_entity.type
_entity.pdbx_description
1 polymer ?
#
loop_
_entity_poly.entity_id
_entity_poly.type
_entity_poly.pdbx_seq_one_letter_code
_entity_poly.pdbx_strand_id
1 'polypeptide(L)'
;VANSSQFVAKLDTTLSTLAWQTAIGSGDPKQDLVPSAFMVDQCQNIYLSGWNGKANMVGFPGVQNGNTHGLSLSGDAFQTKTDGSDFYFMILSREAERLLYASYLGGSDNEHIDGGTSRFGEDGTIYQAICTNCNNKGFPSTPGVYAPGSGSPTCNMMVAKFSFNQILEADAR
;
A
#
# COMPACT_ATOMS: atom_id res chain seq x y z
N VAL A 1 -3.45 5.27 -14.91
CA VAL A 1 -3.25 4.00 -15.64
C VAL A 1 -4.54 3.65 -16.37
N ALA A 2 -4.48 3.51 -17.69
CA ALA A 2 -5.66 3.17 -18.48
C ALA A 2 -6.21 1.81 -18.07
N ASN A 3 -7.53 1.65 -18.14
CA ASN A 3 -8.29 0.43 -17.79
C ASN A 3 -8.26 0.01 -16.31
N SER A 4 -7.62 0.77 -15.42
CA SER A 4 -7.70 0.48 -13.98
C SER A 4 -9.10 0.79 -13.45
N SER A 5 -9.59 -0.07 -12.56
CA SER A 5 -10.92 0.05 -11.93
C SER A 5 -10.92 0.94 -10.67
N GLN A 6 -9.77 1.39 -10.23
CA GLN A 6 -9.60 2.17 -9.01
C GLN A 6 -9.07 3.57 -9.30
N PHE A 7 -9.42 4.53 -8.46
CA PHE A 7 -9.01 5.90 -8.62
C PHE A 7 -8.86 6.63 -7.28
N VAL A 8 -8.11 7.72 -7.32
CA VAL A 8 -8.06 8.77 -6.29
C VAL A 8 -8.65 10.03 -6.89
N ALA A 9 -9.47 10.74 -6.14
CA ALA A 9 -10.11 11.96 -6.59
C ALA A 9 -10.06 13.04 -5.50
N LYS A 10 -10.01 14.29 -5.94
CA LYS A 10 -10.14 15.47 -5.10
C LYS A 10 -11.42 16.22 -5.46
N LEU A 11 -12.22 16.48 -4.47
CA LEU A 11 -13.42 17.32 -4.58
C LEU A 11 -13.14 18.68 -3.93
N ASP A 12 -13.94 19.67 -4.29
CA ASP A 12 -13.95 20.95 -3.58
C ASP A 12 -14.50 20.81 -2.15
N THR A 13 -14.41 21.87 -1.36
CA THR A 13 -14.85 21.86 0.05
C THR A 13 -16.36 21.69 0.23
N THR A 14 -17.14 21.89 -0.82
CA THR A 14 -18.59 21.67 -0.83
C THR A 14 -18.98 20.28 -1.33
N LEU A 15 -18.00 19.46 -1.73
CA LEU A 15 -18.14 18.11 -2.30
C LEU A 15 -19.00 18.10 -3.58
N SER A 16 -19.12 19.21 -4.25
CA SER A 16 -19.98 19.38 -5.44
C SER A 16 -19.22 19.40 -6.77
N THR A 17 -17.93 19.68 -6.74
CA THR A 17 -17.10 19.81 -7.93
C THR A 17 -15.87 18.91 -7.85
N LEU A 18 -15.67 18.13 -8.91
CA LEU A 18 -14.47 17.33 -9.08
C LEU A 18 -13.31 18.25 -9.50
N ALA A 19 -12.30 18.41 -8.63
CA ALA A 19 -11.10 19.17 -8.96
C ALA A 19 -10.18 18.37 -9.88
N TRP A 20 -9.93 17.11 -9.54
CA TRP A 20 -9.19 16.15 -10.37
C TRP A 20 -9.50 14.71 -9.97
N GLN A 21 -9.17 13.80 -10.87
CA GLN A 21 -9.20 12.35 -10.63
C GLN A 21 -8.04 11.70 -11.36
N THR A 22 -7.36 10.74 -10.70
CA THR A 22 -6.34 9.91 -11.32
C THR A 22 -6.64 8.44 -11.10
N ALA A 23 -6.46 7.62 -12.15
CA ALA A 23 -6.61 6.18 -12.03
C ALA A 23 -5.36 5.57 -11.40
N ILE A 24 -5.56 4.65 -10.48
CA ILE A 24 -4.51 3.86 -9.85
C ILE A 24 -4.74 2.39 -10.16
N GLY A 25 -3.65 1.62 -10.24
CA GLY A 25 -3.72 0.18 -10.48
C GLY A 25 -2.74 -0.31 -11.53
N SER A 26 -2.87 -1.58 -11.89
CA SER A 26 -2.02 -2.27 -12.87
C SER A 26 -2.41 -2.02 -14.33
N GLY A 27 -3.64 -1.56 -14.58
CA GLY A 27 -4.26 -1.53 -15.91
C GLY A 27 -5.18 -2.73 -16.19
N ASP A 28 -5.31 -3.63 -15.25
CA ASP A 28 -6.34 -4.68 -15.25
C ASP A 28 -7.69 -4.03 -14.82
N PRO A 29 -8.82 -4.36 -15.45
CA PRO A 29 -10.13 -3.89 -15.02
C PRO A 29 -10.60 -4.45 -13.67
N LYS A 30 -9.88 -5.41 -13.11
CA LYS A 30 -10.12 -5.93 -11.76
C LYS A 30 -9.60 -4.98 -10.70
N GLN A 31 -10.08 -5.14 -9.49
CA GLN A 31 -9.59 -4.40 -8.34
C GLN A 31 -8.22 -4.93 -7.91
N ASP A 32 -7.19 -4.08 -8.04
CA ASP A 32 -5.81 -4.44 -7.65
C ASP A 32 -5.59 -4.34 -6.14
N LEU A 33 -6.27 -3.41 -5.46
CA LEU A 33 -6.06 -3.14 -4.05
C LEU A 33 -7.38 -3.09 -3.26
N VAL A 34 -7.34 -3.64 -2.06
CA VAL A 34 -8.25 -3.29 -0.97
C VAL A 34 -7.56 -2.16 -0.18
N PRO A 35 -8.01 -0.90 -0.32
CA PRO A 35 -7.40 0.20 0.39
C PRO A 35 -7.54 0.01 1.90
N SER A 36 -6.44 0.17 2.64
CA SER A 36 -6.39 0.00 4.08
C SER A 36 -6.07 1.29 4.83
N ALA A 37 -5.42 2.23 4.18
CA ALA A 37 -5.13 3.53 4.74
C ALA A 37 -4.99 4.60 3.65
N PHE A 38 -5.36 5.81 4.02
CA PHE A 38 -5.26 7.00 3.21
C PHE A 38 -4.91 8.21 4.10
N MET A 39 -3.96 9.02 3.65
CA MET A 39 -3.56 10.25 4.32
C MET A 39 -3.13 11.29 3.28
N VAL A 40 -3.28 12.55 3.65
CA VAL A 40 -2.66 13.68 2.96
C VAL A 40 -1.80 14.42 3.98
N ASP A 41 -0.52 14.63 3.68
CA ASP A 41 0.42 15.33 4.56
C ASP A 41 0.30 16.87 4.45
N GLN A 42 1.11 17.59 5.21
CA GLN A 42 1.13 19.06 5.21
C GLN A 42 1.59 19.65 3.87
N CYS A 43 2.42 18.92 3.10
CA CYS A 43 2.84 19.27 1.74
C CYS A 43 1.80 18.90 0.69
N GLN A 44 0.67 18.31 1.12
CA GLN A 44 -0.42 17.79 0.29
C GLN A 44 -0.04 16.55 -0.54
N ASN A 45 1.03 15.85 -0.18
CA ASN A 45 1.32 14.54 -0.75
C ASN A 45 0.29 13.52 -0.28
N ILE A 46 -0.07 12.61 -1.16
CA ILE A 46 -1.15 11.64 -0.96
C ILE A 46 -0.54 10.27 -0.70
N TYR A 47 -0.83 9.72 0.46
CA TYR A 47 -0.39 8.41 0.90
C TYR A 47 -1.52 7.41 0.80
N LEU A 48 -1.29 6.32 0.13
CA LEU A 48 -2.23 5.21 0.00
C LEU A 48 -1.52 3.91 0.33
N SER A 49 -2.17 3.05 1.09
CA SER A 49 -1.76 1.66 1.25
C SER A 49 -2.92 0.72 1.05
N GLY A 50 -2.60 -0.50 0.65
CA GLY A 50 -3.61 -1.53 0.43
C GLY A 50 -2.96 -2.90 0.26
N TRP A 51 -3.80 -3.89 0.09
CA TRP A 51 -3.41 -5.28 -0.10
C TRP A 51 -4.42 -5.97 -1.02
N ASN A 52 -4.06 -7.08 -1.59
CA ASN A 52 -4.98 -7.97 -2.30
C ASN A 52 -4.35 -9.36 -2.43
N GLY A 53 -5.07 -10.30 -2.96
CA GLY A 53 -4.60 -11.64 -3.25
C GLY A 53 -5.51 -12.73 -2.71
N LYS A 54 -4.93 -13.88 -2.44
CA LYS A 54 -5.67 -15.11 -2.07
C LYS A 54 -6.53 -14.97 -0.81
N ALA A 55 -6.17 -14.11 0.14
CA ALA A 55 -6.96 -13.87 1.35
C ALA A 55 -8.36 -13.30 1.04
N ASN A 56 -8.50 -12.57 -0.08
CA ASN A 56 -9.78 -12.04 -0.54
C ASN A 56 -10.68 -13.04 -1.29
N MET A 57 -10.16 -14.21 -1.60
CA MET A 57 -10.95 -15.23 -2.33
C MET A 57 -11.99 -15.92 -1.47
N VAL A 58 -11.89 -15.81 -0.15
CA VAL A 58 -12.74 -16.54 0.80
C VAL A 58 -13.59 -15.56 1.60
N GLY A 59 -14.73 -15.15 1.07
CA GLY A 59 -15.80 -14.60 1.89
C GLY A 59 -16.24 -13.16 1.68
N PHE A 60 -15.61 -12.38 0.82
CA PHE A 60 -16.10 -11.03 0.47
C PHE A 60 -16.66 -10.99 -0.95
N PRO A 61 -17.99 -10.99 -1.14
CA PRO A 61 -18.58 -10.78 -2.46
C PRO A 61 -18.20 -9.37 -2.97
N GLY A 62 -17.48 -9.30 -4.08
CA GLY A 62 -17.14 -8.03 -4.74
C GLY A 62 -15.65 -7.75 -4.90
N VAL A 63 -14.78 -8.44 -4.18
CA VAL A 63 -13.31 -8.26 -4.28
C VAL A 63 -12.65 -9.54 -4.86
N GLN A 64 -13.41 -10.32 -5.59
CA GLN A 64 -12.95 -11.62 -6.08
C GLN A 64 -11.95 -11.48 -7.23
N ASN A 65 -10.83 -12.20 -7.11
CA ASN A 65 -9.80 -12.36 -8.14
C ASN A 65 -8.88 -11.16 -8.39
N GLY A 66 -8.78 -10.23 -7.47
CA GLY A 66 -7.75 -9.20 -7.53
C GLY A 66 -6.38 -9.72 -7.09
N ASN A 67 -5.34 -9.07 -7.54
CA ASN A 67 -3.96 -9.32 -7.13
C ASN A 67 -3.14 -8.04 -7.23
N THR A 68 -1.96 -8.03 -6.63
CA THR A 68 -1.08 -6.85 -6.64
C THR A 68 -0.04 -6.86 -7.77
N HIS A 69 -0.14 -7.78 -8.74
CA HIS A 69 0.76 -7.78 -9.89
C HIS A 69 0.61 -6.53 -10.75
N GLY A 70 1.73 -6.06 -11.31
CA GLY A 70 1.72 -5.00 -12.31
C GLY A 70 1.46 -3.60 -11.78
N LEU A 71 1.40 -3.40 -10.46
CA LEU A 71 1.31 -2.08 -9.86
C LEU A 71 2.59 -1.27 -10.11
N SER A 72 2.45 0.03 -10.31
CA SER A 72 3.59 0.93 -10.55
C SER A 72 4.52 0.97 -9.36
N LEU A 73 5.82 0.97 -9.60
CA LEU A 73 6.85 1.06 -8.56
C LEU A 73 7.75 2.26 -8.80
N SER A 74 8.29 2.83 -7.73
CA SER A 74 9.36 3.83 -7.82
C SER A 74 10.72 3.14 -8.01
N GLY A 75 11.69 3.90 -8.51
CA GLY A 75 13.04 3.38 -8.75
C GLY A 75 13.79 2.98 -7.47
N ASP A 76 13.37 3.47 -6.33
CA ASP A 76 13.89 3.21 -4.99
C ASP A 76 13.00 2.28 -4.15
N ALA A 77 12.10 1.54 -4.82
CA ALA A 77 11.20 0.59 -4.16
C ALA A 77 11.97 -0.39 -3.27
N PHE A 78 11.50 -0.57 -2.04
CA PHE A 78 12.05 -1.55 -1.11
C PHE A 78 11.94 -2.98 -1.64
N GLN A 79 10.80 -3.31 -2.24
CA GLN A 79 10.52 -4.62 -2.84
C GLN A 79 9.88 -4.43 -4.22
N THR A 80 10.52 -5.02 -5.23
CA THR A 80 10.10 -4.88 -6.64
C THR A 80 9.37 -6.10 -7.19
N LYS A 81 9.31 -7.19 -6.43
CA LYS A 81 8.65 -8.43 -6.83
C LYS A 81 7.48 -8.73 -5.89
N THR A 82 6.42 -9.29 -6.43
CA THR A 82 5.23 -9.74 -5.71
C THR A 82 4.83 -11.14 -6.17
N ASP A 83 4.25 -11.93 -5.28
CA ASP A 83 3.54 -13.14 -5.64
C ASP A 83 2.06 -12.89 -5.97
N GLY A 84 1.64 -11.62 -5.93
CA GLY A 84 0.27 -11.17 -6.17
C GLY A 84 -0.56 -11.03 -4.91
N SER A 85 -0.01 -11.35 -3.74
CA SER A 85 -0.72 -11.33 -2.45
C SER A 85 -0.03 -10.45 -1.41
N ASP A 86 0.79 -9.51 -1.86
CA ASP A 86 1.55 -8.62 -1.01
C ASP A 86 0.79 -7.34 -0.64
N PHE A 87 1.27 -6.69 0.38
CA PHE A 87 0.93 -5.31 0.68
C PHE A 87 1.56 -4.36 -0.34
N TYR A 88 0.93 -3.21 -0.56
CA TYR A 88 1.43 -2.19 -1.46
C TYR A 88 1.27 -0.80 -0.85
N PHE A 89 2.27 0.03 -1.03
CA PHE A 89 2.31 1.43 -0.62
C PHE A 89 2.55 2.32 -1.82
N MET A 90 1.88 3.47 -1.83
CA MET A 90 2.03 4.48 -2.86
C MET A 90 2.00 5.87 -2.24
N ILE A 91 2.88 6.75 -2.69
CA ILE A 91 2.88 8.17 -2.37
C ILE A 91 2.84 8.94 -3.68
N LEU A 92 1.81 9.75 -3.84
CA LEU A 92 1.67 10.66 -4.97
C LEU A 92 1.99 12.09 -4.52
N SER A 93 2.51 12.89 -5.43
CA SER A 93 2.68 14.32 -5.21
C SER A 93 1.32 15.00 -5.04
N ARG A 94 1.34 16.19 -4.50
CA ARG A 94 0.22 17.14 -4.54
C ARG A 94 -0.43 17.13 -5.91
N GLU A 95 -1.76 17.14 -5.96
CA GLU A 95 -2.58 17.05 -7.18
C GLU A 95 -2.40 15.74 -7.99
N ALA A 96 -1.70 14.73 -7.39
CA ALA A 96 -1.48 13.41 -7.99
C ALA A 96 -0.76 13.42 -9.36
N GLU A 97 0.09 14.41 -9.61
CA GLU A 97 0.81 14.56 -10.88
C GLU A 97 1.96 13.58 -11.05
N ARG A 98 2.58 13.16 -9.95
CA ARG A 98 3.76 12.28 -9.97
C ARG A 98 3.66 11.18 -8.92
N LEU A 99 4.17 10.00 -9.26
CA LEU A 99 4.47 8.95 -8.28
C LEU A 99 5.80 9.30 -7.60
N LEU A 100 5.75 9.58 -6.30
CA LEU A 100 6.93 9.91 -5.50
C LEU A 100 7.60 8.66 -4.94
N TYR A 101 6.80 7.72 -4.45
CA TYR A 101 7.28 6.43 -3.95
C TYR A 101 6.22 5.35 -4.15
N ALA A 102 6.65 4.14 -4.47
CA ALA A 102 5.78 2.97 -4.39
C ALA A 102 6.60 1.69 -4.25
N SER A 103 6.10 0.78 -3.43
CA SER A 103 6.77 -0.49 -3.12
C SER A 103 5.77 -1.56 -2.73
N TYR A 104 6.10 -2.80 -3.02
CA TYR A 104 5.49 -3.94 -2.35
C TYR A 104 6.09 -4.14 -0.95
N LEU A 105 5.38 -4.91 -0.13
CA LEU A 105 5.85 -5.42 1.15
C LEU A 105 5.15 -6.74 1.43
N GLY A 106 5.90 -7.83 1.36
CA GLY A 106 5.35 -9.16 1.61
C GLY A 106 6.36 -10.26 1.53
N GLY A 107 5.90 -11.46 1.82
CA GLY A 107 6.65 -12.69 1.72
C GLY A 107 6.29 -13.48 0.44
N SER A 108 6.14 -14.77 0.59
CA SER A 108 5.65 -15.68 -0.48
C SER A 108 4.31 -16.30 -0.12
N ASP A 109 3.51 -15.61 0.65
CA ASP A 109 2.17 -15.98 1.06
C ASP A 109 1.29 -14.75 1.19
N ASN A 110 0.12 -14.84 1.82
CA ASN A 110 -0.82 -13.73 1.88
C ASN A 110 -0.46 -12.71 2.96
N GLU A 111 -0.41 -11.46 2.58
CA GLU A 111 -0.43 -10.32 3.48
C GLU A 111 -1.78 -9.62 3.41
N HIS A 112 -2.39 -9.40 4.58
CA HIS A 112 -3.69 -8.75 4.66
C HIS A 112 -3.88 -8.00 5.98
N ILE A 113 -4.95 -7.22 6.08
CA ILE A 113 -5.34 -6.54 7.30
C ILE A 113 -6.67 -7.08 7.80
N ASP A 114 -6.62 -7.63 9.01
CA ASP A 114 -7.80 -7.98 9.79
C ASP A 114 -8.14 -6.81 10.73
N GLY A 115 -9.00 -5.89 10.29
CA GLY A 115 -9.45 -4.78 11.13
C GLY A 115 -8.52 -3.56 11.19
N GLY A 116 -7.64 -3.43 10.24
CA GLY A 116 -6.91 -2.22 9.83
C GLY A 116 -6.26 -1.36 10.90
N THR A 117 -4.94 -1.47 11.03
CA THR A 117 -4.15 -0.53 11.82
C THR A 117 -3.04 0.06 10.97
N SER A 118 -3.39 1.09 10.23
CA SER A 118 -2.41 1.98 9.61
C SER A 118 -2.39 3.29 10.38
N ARG A 119 -1.20 3.81 10.62
CA ARG A 119 -1.00 5.14 11.19
C ARG A 119 0.02 5.87 10.35
N PHE A 120 -0.29 7.11 10.07
CA PHE A 120 0.61 8.02 9.40
C PHE A 120 1.08 9.09 10.39
N GLY A 121 2.38 9.27 10.51
CA GLY A 121 2.96 10.38 11.23
C GLY A 121 2.88 11.66 10.41
N GLU A 122 2.82 12.81 11.07
CA GLU A 122 2.83 14.14 10.40
C GLU A 122 4.11 14.38 9.59
N ASP A 123 5.17 13.65 9.92
CA ASP A 123 6.47 13.62 9.25
C ASP A 123 6.52 12.69 8.01
N GLY A 124 5.39 12.16 7.57
CA GLY A 124 5.30 11.21 6.48
C GLY A 124 5.69 9.77 6.86
N THR A 125 5.96 9.49 8.13
CA THR A 125 6.23 8.12 8.58
C THR A 125 4.95 7.28 8.53
N ILE A 126 5.04 6.10 7.95
CA ILE A 126 3.94 5.11 7.93
C ILE A 126 4.23 4.01 8.94
N TYR A 127 3.27 3.72 9.79
CA TYR A 127 3.25 2.56 10.68
C TYR A 127 2.12 1.64 10.22
N GLN A 128 2.46 0.39 9.91
CA GLN A 128 1.51 -0.58 9.40
C GLN A 128 1.60 -1.87 10.21
N ALA A 129 0.46 -2.29 10.79
CA ALA A 129 0.30 -3.63 11.32
C ALA A 129 -0.45 -4.49 10.31
N ILE A 130 0.06 -5.65 10.02
CA ILE A 130 -0.48 -6.59 9.04
C ILE A 130 -0.43 -8.02 9.54
N CYS A 131 -1.36 -8.84 9.10
CA CYS A 131 -1.26 -10.27 9.17
C CYS A 131 -0.40 -10.77 8.01
N THR A 132 0.58 -11.59 8.29
CA THR A 132 1.56 -12.04 7.30
C THR A 132 2.04 -13.43 7.60
N ASN A 133 2.82 -14.00 6.67
CA ASN A 133 3.58 -15.22 6.86
C ASN A 133 2.70 -16.41 7.29
N CYS A 134 1.49 -16.46 6.77
CA CYS A 134 0.62 -17.61 6.93
C CYS A 134 1.27 -18.80 6.21
N ASN A 135 1.71 -19.83 6.91
CA ASN A 135 2.50 -20.96 6.46
C ASN A 135 4.03 -20.79 6.48
N ASN A 136 4.54 -19.82 7.24
CA ASN A 136 5.99 -19.65 7.52
C ASN A 136 6.86 -19.40 6.28
N LYS A 137 6.41 -18.58 5.34
CA LYS A 137 7.07 -18.33 4.05
C LYS A 137 7.75 -16.97 3.94
N GLY A 138 8.50 -16.59 4.99
CA GLY A 138 9.50 -15.55 4.91
C GLY A 138 8.98 -14.16 4.62
N PHE A 139 8.63 -13.41 5.65
CA PHE A 139 8.41 -11.97 5.54
C PHE A 139 9.75 -11.22 5.69
N PRO A 140 10.02 -10.16 4.90
CA PRO A 140 11.25 -9.39 5.06
C PRO A 140 11.31 -8.72 6.43
N SER A 141 12.44 -8.87 7.11
CA SER A 141 12.74 -8.18 8.37
C SER A 141 14.07 -7.44 8.27
N THR A 142 14.25 -6.41 9.08
CA THR A 142 15.49 -5.64 9.12
C THR A 142 16.40 -6.14 10.24
N PRO A 143 17.75 -6.06 10.08
CA PRO A 143 18.68 -6.41 11.14
C PRO A 143 18.45 -5.61 12.42
N GLY A 144 18.60 -6.24 13.57
CA GLY A 144 18.54 -5.59 14.89
C GLY A 144 17.12 -5.36 15.44
N VAL A 145 16.07 -5.83 14.78
CA VAL A 145 14.72 -5.80 15.34
C VAL A 145 14.55 -6.81 16.48
N TYR A 146 13.60 -6.54 17.38
CA TYR A 146 13.35 -7.37 18.58
C TYR A 146 13.04 -8.84 18.24
N ALA A 147 12.26 -9.09 17.22
CA ALA A 147 11.90 -10.44 16.79
C ALA A 147 11.96 -10.53 15.25
N PRO A 148 13.09 -10.93 14.68
CA PRO A 148 13.29 -10.92 13.22
C PRO A 148 12.61 -12.08 12.48
N GLY A 149 12.00 -13.01 13.18
CA GLY A 149 11.39 -14.20 12.59
C GLY A 149 9.96 -14.43 13.07
N SER A 150 9.23 -15.25 12.33
CA SER A 150 7.89 -15.68 12.76
C SER A 150 7.99 -16.72 13.86
N GLY A 151 7.24 -16.53 14.94
CA GLY A 151 7.18 -17.48 16.06
C GLY A 151 6.16 -18.60 15.87
N SER A 152 5.38 -18.60 14.78
CA SER A 152 4.27 -19.52 14.56
C SER A 152 4.32 -20.16 13.17
N PRO A 153 3.95 -21.43 13.04
CA PRO A 153 3.76 -22.06 11.73
C PRO A 153 2.49 -21.61 11.00
N THR A 154 1.63 -20.85 11.68
CA THR A 154 0.41 -20.25 11.13
C THR A 154 0.63 -18.76 10.86
N CYS A 155 -0.45 -17.99 10.67
CA CYS A 155 -0.35 -16.55 10.48
C CYS A 155 0.30 -15.84 11.66
N ASN A 156 1.06 -14.80 11.38
CA ASN A 156 1.74 -13.95 12.34
C ASN A 156 1.34 -12.48 12.15
N MET A 157 1.41 -11.71 13.22
CA MET A 157 1.28 -10.27 13.13
C MET A 157 2.67 -9.65 12.99
N MET A 158 2.79 -8.67 12.10
CA MET A 158 3.99 -7.90 11.90
C MET A 158 3.69 -6.40 11.97
N VAL A 159 4.65 -5.63 12.44
CA VAL A 159 4.60 -4.17 12.39
C VAL A 159 5.76 -3.67 11.53
N ALA A 160 5.44 -2.87 10.52
CA ALA A 160 6.43 -2.18 9.69
C ALA A 160 6.39 -0.68 9.96
N LYS A 161 7.58 -0.07 9.93
CA LYS A 161 7.75 1.38 9.91
C LYS A 161 8.47 1.77 8.62
N PHE A 162 7.87 2.69 7.87
CA PHE A 162 8.48 3.33 6.71
C PHE A 162 8.69 4.80 7.00
N SER A 163 9.88 5.31 6.72
CA SER A 163 10.24 6.71 6.88
C SER A 163 10.70 7.27 5.53
N PHE A 164 10.13 8.38 5.11
CA PHE A 164 10.32 8.99 3.78
C PHE A 164 10.91 10.40 3.89
N ASN A 165 11.90 10.59 4.73
CA ASN A 165 12.49 11.90 5.01
C ASN A 165 12.94 12.68 3.77
N GLN A 166 13.20 12.00 2.64
CA GLN A 166 13.62 12.64 1.39
C GLN A 166 12.46 13.18 0.53
N ILE A 167 11.24 12.69 0.75
CA ILE A 167 10.08 13.09 -0.07
C ILE A 167 9.57 14.47 0.33
N LEU A 168 9.67 14.82 1.60
CA LEU A 168 9.24 16.13 2.12
C LEU A 168 10.12 17.30 1.60
N GLU A 169 11.37 17.03 1.26
CA GLU A 169 12.30 18.07 0.76
C GLU A 169 12.19 18.30 -0.76
N ALA A 170 11.71 17.34 -1.53
CA ALA A 170 11.72 17.41 -2.98
C ALA A 170 10.63 18.32 -3.57
N ASP A 171 9.57 18.59 -2.84
CA ASP A 171 8.42 19.41 -3.30
C ASP A 171 8.40 20.84 -2.72
N ALA A 172 9.42 21.23 -1.98
CA ALA A 172 9.58 22.58 -1.41
C ALA A 172 10.17 23.61 -2.40
N ARG A 173 10.14 23.35 -3.71
CA ARG A 173 10.64 24.26 -4.75
C ARG A 173 9.54 24.79 -5.63
#